data_b9f2b7e6d15cbf8f909c675d8841d96d
#
_entry.id   b9f2b7e6d15cbf8f909c675d8841d96d
#
_cell.length_a   1.000
_cell.length_b   1.000
_cell.length_c   1.000
_cell.angle_alpha   90.00
_cell.angle_beta   90.00
_cell.angle_gamma   90.00
#
_symmetry.space_group_name_H-M   'P 1'
#
loop_
_entity.id
_entity.type
_entity.pdbx_description
1 polymer ?
#
loop_
_entity_poly.entity_id
_entity_poly.type
_entity_poly.pdbx_seq_one_letter_code
_entity_poly.pdbx_strand_id
1 'polypeptide(L)'
;MDELEILAKTLYGEARGESLVGIEAVANVILNRHKMALHNQCTWWGKTIIEICLKPQQFSCWNPTDPNFKLLQQDLSDDTVYQICKRVALRALHGNLEDNTHGATHYHAIQINPYWARGLIPSACIGNHLFYVLN
;
A
#
# COMPACT_ATOMS: atom_id res chain seq x y z
N MET A 1 -2.62 -17.20 -5.19
CA MET A 1 -1.49 -16.28 -4.92
C MET A 1 -1.19 -16.27 -3.44
N ASP A 2 0.08 -16.30 -3.07
CA ASP A 2 0.47 -16.22 -1.66
C ASP A 2 0.55 -14.76 -1.18
N GLU A 3 0.83 -14.61 0.10
CA GLU A 3 0.89 -13.29 0.75
C GLU A 3 1.93 -12.37 0.12
N LEU A 4 3.11 -12.91 -0.17
CA LEU A 4 4.18 -12.12 -0.80
C LEU A 4 3.75 -11.61 -2.17
N GLU A 5 3.17 -12.47 -2.99
CA GLU A 5 2.74 -12.10 -4.34
C GLU A 5 1.61 -11.06 -4.31
N ILE A 6 0.64 -11.24 -3.42
CA ILE A 6 -0.46 -10.27 -3.29
C ILE A 6 0.07 -8.91 -2.83
N LEU A 7 0.94 -8.88 -1.84
CA LEU A 7 1.53 -7.63 -1.37
C LEU A 7 2.35 -6.97 -2.48
N ALA A 8 3.22 -7.73 -3.14
CA ALA A 8 4.07 -7.20 -4.22
C ALA A 8 3.24 -6.63 -5.37
N LYS A 9 2.18 -7.32 -5.77
CA LYS A 9 1.28 -6.86 -6.83
C LYS A 9 0.50 -5.61 -6.41
N THR A 10 0.09 -5.52 -5.16
CA THR A 10 -0.56 -4.32 -4.64
C THR A 10 0.38 -3.12 -4.73
N LEU A 11 1.63 -3.28 -4.30
CA LEU A 11 2.64 -2.23 -4.41
C LEU A 11 2.88 -1.84 -5.87
N TYR A 12 2.96 -2.80 -6.76
CA TYR A 12 3.13 -2.55 -8.18
C TYR A 12 1.95 -1.75 -8.75
N GLY A 13 0.72 -2.18 -8.44
CA GLY A 13 -0.48 -1.52 -8.95
C GLY A 13 -0.67 -0.10 -8.41
N GLU A 14 -0.29 0.12 -7.16
CA GLU A 14 -0.53 1.41 -6.48
C GLU A 14 0.65 2.37 -6.59
N ALA A 15 1.88 1.89 -6.73
CA ALA A 15 3.06 2.73 -6.55
C ALA A 15 4.19 2.48 -7.56
N ARG A 16 3.95 1.79 -8.67
CA ARG A 16 5.05 1.46 -9.61
C ARG A 16 5.70 2.69 -10.23
N GLY A 17 5.01 3.81 -10.29
CA GLY A 17 5.58 5.07 -10.79
C GLY A 17 6.36 5.86 -9.75
N GLU A 18 6.42 5.39 -8.51
CA GLU A 18 7.10 6.06 -7.43
C GLU A 18 8.55 5.58 -7.32
N SER A 19 9.37 6.37 -6.61
CA SER A 19 10.72 5.93 -6.23
C SER A 19 10.64 4.80 -5.20
N LEU A 20 11.79 4.21 -4.86
CA LEU A 20 11.87 3.16 -3.84
C LEU A 20 11.22 3.60 -2.52
N VAL A 21 11.53 4.81 -2.04
CA VAL A 21 10.96 5.30 -0.77
C VAL A 21 9.45 5.46 -0.85
N GLY A 22 8.90 5.80 -2.01
CA GLY A 22 7.46 5.88 -2.22
C GLY A 22 6.79 4.52 -2.19
N ILE A 23 7.40 3.51 -2.79
CA ILE A 23 6.92 2.13 -2.73
C ILE A 23 6.96 1.62 -1.29
N GLU A 24 8.06 1.89 -0.58
CA GLU A 24 8.18 1.53 0.83
C GLU A 24 7.11 2.20 1.69
N ALA A 25 6.76 3.44 1.38
CA ALA A 25 5.73 4.17 2.12
C ALA A 25 4.36 3.52 1.98
N VAL A 26 3.98 3.11 0.78
CA VAL A 26 2.70 2.40 0.58
C VAL A 26 2.70 1.06 1.32
N ALA A 27 3.82 0.33 1.29
CA ALA A 27 3.95 -0.91 2.05
C ALA A 27 3.73 -0.66 3.56
N ASN A 28 4.27 0.44 4.09
CA ASN A 28 4.10 0.78 5.50
C ASN A 28 2.66 1.10 5.87
N VAL A 29 1.88 1.71 4.97
CA VAL A 29 0.46 1.91 5.21
C VAL A 29 -0.24 0.55 5.41
N ILE A 30 0.05 -0.42 4.57
CA ILE A 30 -0.53 -1.76 4.68
C ILE A 30 -0.10 -2.41 6.00
N LEU A 31 1.18 -2.33 6.34
CA LEU A 31 1.70 -2.89 7.60
C LEU A 31 1.05 -2.21 8.82
N ASN A 32 0.84 -0.89 8.78
CA ASN A 32 0.23 -0.17 9.89
C ASN A 32 -1.24 -0.56 10.06
N ARG A 33 -1.97 -0.76 8.99
CA ARG A 33 -3.33 -1.31 9.06
C ARG A 33 -3.33 -2.71 9.68
N HIS A 34 -2.37 -3.54 9.30
CA HIS A 34 -2.24 -4.88 9.87
C HIS A 34 -1.92 -4.84 11.36
N LYS A 35 -1.02 -3.94 11.79
CA LYS A 35 -0.72 -3.76 13.21
C LYS A 35 -1.96 -3.36 14.01
N MET A 36 -2.80 -2.48 13.48
CA MET A 36 -4.05 -2.10 14.14
C MET A 36 -4.98 -3.29 14.29
N ALA A 37 -5.06 -4.16 13.28
CA ALA A 37 -5.86 -5.38 13.36
C ALA A 37 -5.31 -6.36 14.40
N LEU A 38 -3.98 -6.53 14.45
CA LEU A 38 -3.34 -7.43 15.42
C LEU A 38 -3.57 -6.98 16.87
N HIS A 39 -3.72 -5.68 17.10
CA HIS A 39 -3.98 -5.13 18.43
C HIS A 39 -5.47 -4.85 18.67
N ASN A 40 -6.36 -5.36 17.82
CA ASN A 40 -7.81 -5.18 17.90
C ASN A 40 -8.25 -3.70 17.94
N GLN A 41 -7.42 -2.80 17.40
CA GLN A 41 -7.73 -1.37 17.37
C GLN A 41 -8.65 -1.02 16.19
N CYS A 42 -8.45 -1.71 15.06
CA CYS A 42 -9.31 -1.56 13.88
C CYS A 42 -9.15 -2.80 13.00
N THR A 43 -10.27 -3.44 12.68
CA THR A 43 -10.29 -4.60 11.78
C THR A 43 -11.14 -4.35 10.53
N TRP A 44 -11.56 -3.10 10.33
CA TRP A 44 -12.43 -2.77 9.20
C TRP A 44 -11.76 -3.05 7.85
N TRP A 45 -10.46 -2.81 7.73
CA TRP A 45 -9.73 -3.07 6.48
C TRP A 45 -9.47 -4.55 6.23
N GLY A 46 -9.60 -5.39 7.25
CA GLY A 46 -9.25 -6.79 7.23
C GLY A 46 -8.36 -7.15 8.40
N LYS A 47 -8.15 -8.45 8.62
CA LYS A 47 -7.34 -8.96 9.74
C LYS A 47 -5.97 -9.46 9.28
N THR A 48 -5.83 -9.84 8.02
CA THR A 48 -4.58 -10.32 7.44
C THR A 48 -4.10 -9.35 6.37
N ILE A 49 -2.83 -9.45 6.02
CA ILE A 49 -2.28 -8.62 4.93
C ILE A 49 -3.02 -8.88 3.62
N ILE A 50 -3.34 -10.15 3.33
CA ILE A 50 -4.10 -10.50 2.12
C ILE A 50 -5.47 -9.81 2.13
N GLU A 51 -6.20 -9.90 3.23
CA GLU A 51 -7.52 -9.25 3.34
C GLU A 51 -7.42 -7.74 3.17
N ILE A 52 -6.40 -7.12 3.77
CA ILE A 52 -6.18 -5.68 3.67
C ILE A 52 -5.92 -5.27 2.22
N CYS A 53 -5.05 -6.01 1.52
CA CYS A 53 -4.75 -5.72 0.12
C CYS A 53 -5.95 -5.88 -0.78
N LEU A 54 -6.77 -6.90 -0.55
CA LEU A 54 -7.89 -7.27 -1.42
C LEU A 54 -9.23 -6.68 -1.01
N LYS A 55 -9.28 -5.91 0.07
CA LYS A 55 -10.53 -5.27 0.53
C LYS A 55 -11.15 -4.47 -0.62
N PRO A 56 -12.41 -4.75 -1.01
CA PRO A 56 -13.04 -4.02 -2.11
C PRO A 56 -12.95 -2.50 -1.93
N GLN A 57 -12.60 -1.80 -3.02
CA GLN A 57 -12.54 -0.34 -3.09
C GLN A 57 -11.44 0.32 -2.24
N GLN A 58 -10.52 -0.46 -1.65
CA GLN A 58 -9.39 0.11 -0.90
C GLN A 58 -8.18 0.34 -1.81
N PHE A 59 -7.74 -0.68 -2.52
CA PHE A 59 -6.65 -0.56 -3.49
C PHE A 59 -7.25 -0.81 -4.88
N SER A 60 -7.41 0.28 -5.63
CA SER A 60 -8.17 0.26 -6.88
C SER A 60 -7.60 -0.70 -7.93
N CYS A 61 -6.30 -0.99 -7.85
CA CYS A 61 -5.66 -1.90 -8.81
C CYS A 61 -6.28 -3.31 -8.82
N TRP A 62 -6.99 -3.69 -7.76
CA TRP A 62 -7.69 -4.97 -7.68
C TRP A 62 -9.13 -4.90 -8.18
N ASN A 63 -9.63 -3.72 -8.53
CA ASN A 63 -10.98 -3.58 -9.11
C ASN A 63 -10.93 -3.98 -10.59
N PRO A 64 -11.81 -4.91 -11.05
CA PRO A 64 -11.79 -5.38 -12.44
C PRO A 64 -11.94 -4.28 -13.49
N THR A 65 -12.52 -3.13 -13.13
CA THR A 65 -12.70 -1.99 -14.01
C THR A 65 -11.51 -1.05 -14.05
N ASP A 66 -10.52 -1.23 -13.16
CA ASP A 66 -9.33 -0.39 -13.10
C ASP A 66 -8.33 -0.81 -14.19
N PRO A 67 -7.71 0.15 -14.92
CA PRO A 67 -6.72 -0.19 -15.94
C PRO A 67 -5.55 -1.02 -15.41
N ASN A 68 -5.17 -0.85 -14.16
CA ASN A 68 -4.07 -1.58 -13.55
C ASN A 68 -4.41 -3.05 -13.29
N PHE A 69 -5.70 -3.39 -13.19
CA PHE A 69 -6.11 -4.76 -12.94
C PHE A 69 -5.55 -5.74 -13.98
N LYS A 70 -5.59 -5.36 -15.25
CA LYS A 70 -5.07 -6.20 -16.34
C LYS A 70 -3.57 -6.42 -16.20
N LEU A 71 -2.83 -5.40 -15.77
CA LEU A 71 -1.39 -5.54 -15.55
C LEU A 71 -1.09 -6.59 -14.48
N LEU A 72 -1.88 -6.62 -13.41
CA LEU A 72 -1.68 -7.58 -12.33
C LEU A 72 -2.01 -9.02 -12.73
N GLN A 73 -2.75 -9.21 -13.83
CA GLN A 73 -3.06 -10.55 -14.34
C GLN A 73 -1.96 -11.12 -15.25
N GLN A 74 -1.00 -10.31 -15.64
CA GLN A 74 0.11 -10.70 -16.51
C GLN A 74 1.25 -11.33 -15.72
N ASP A 75 2.15 -12.02 -16.43
CA ASP A 75 3.40 -12.48 -15.85
C ASP A 75 4.34 -11.29 -15.70
N LEU A 76 4.59 -10.88 -14.46
CA LEU A 76 5.44 -9.72 -14.13
C LEU A 76 6.87 -10.15 -13.75
N SER A 77 7.23 -11.41 -13.89
CA SER A 77 8.51 -11.94 -13.39
C SER A 77 9.73 -11.23 -14.00
N ASP A 78 9.64 -10.74 -15.25
CA ASP A 78 10.73 -10.03 -15.92
C ASP A 78 10.62 -8.50 -15.79
N ASP A 79 9.60 -7.99 -15.12
CA ASP A 79 9.43 -6.55 -14.93
C ASP A 79 10.33 -6.07 -13.79
N THR A 80 11.23 -5.12 -14.08
CA THR A 80 12.20 -4.65 -13.10
C THR A 80 11.56 -3.92 -11.94
N VAL A 81 10.50 -3.16 -12.17
CA VAL A 81 9.78 -2.46 -11.09
C VAL A 81 9.04 -3.46 -10.21
N TYR A 82 8.46 -4.49 -10.80
CA TYR A 82 7.82 -5.54 -10.01
C TYR A 82 8.84 -6.26 -9.11
N GLN A 83 10.05 -6.50 -9.60
CA GLN A 83 11.11 -7.10 -8.81
C GLN A 83 11.47 -6.22 -7.60
N ILE A 84 11.49 -4.90 -7.78
CA ILE A 84 11.69 -3.95 -6.66
C ILE A 84 10.52 -4.07 -5.66
N CYS A 85 9.29 -4.06 -6.15
CA CYS A 85 8.11 -4.21 -5.29
C CYS A 85 8.15 -5.54 -4.51
N LYS A 86 8.60 -6.61 -5.15
CA LYS A 86 8.73 -7.90 -4.50
C LYS A 86 9.76 -7.88 -3.38
N ARG A 87 10.90 -7.20 -3.58
CA ARG A 87 11.91 -7.05 -2.53
C ARG A 87 11.39 -6.22 -1.36
N VAL A 88 10.66 -5.14 -1.65
CA VAL A 88 10.04 -4.33 -0.60
C VAL A 88 9.03 -5.17 0.18
N ALA A 89 8.18 -5.90 -0.52
CA ALA A 89 7.19 -6.78 0.11
C ALA A 89 7.87 -7.83 1.01
N LEU A 90 8.97 -8.41 0.55
CA LEU A 90 9.70 -9.41 1.34
C LEU A 90 10.26 -8.81 2.62
N ARG A 91 10.88 -7.62 2.55
CA ARG A 91 11.38 -6.92 3.74
C ARG A 91 10.23 -6.56 4.68
N ALA A 92 9.10 -6.11 4.13
CA ALA A 92 7.93 -5.78 4.93
C ALA A 92 7.42 -6.98 5.72
N LEU A 93 7.29 -8.14 5.06
CA LEU A 93 6.78 -9.36 5.70
C LEU A 93 7.75 -9.91 6.76
N HIS A 94 9.04 -9.63 6.63
CA HIS A 94 10.05 -10.06 7.60
C HIS A 94 10.29 -9.05 8.72
N GLY A 95 9.54 -7.93 8.76
CA GLY A 95 9.70 -6.93 9.80
C GLY A 95 10.97 -6.06 9.63
N ASN A 96 11.54 -6.02 8.44
CA ASN A 96 12.80 -5.33 8.15
C ASN A 96 12.60 -4.02 7.38
N LEU A 97 11.39 -3.48 7.39
CA LEU A 97 11.08 -2.23 6.70
C LEU A 97 10.85 -1.13 7.74
N GLU A 98 11.70 -0.08 7.68
CA GLU A 98 11.52 1.09 8.53
C GLU A 98 10.29 1.87 8.07
N ASP A 99 9.49 2.35 9.04
CA ASP A 99 8.28 3.13 8.73
C ASP A 99 8.62 4.58 8.47
N ASN A 100 8.72 4.95 7.21
CA ASN A 100 8.98 6.32 6.78
C ASN A 100 7.72 7.20 6.74
N THR A 101 6.55 6.66 7.11
CA THR A 101 5.28 7.40 7.10
C THR A 101 4.86 7.87 8.49
N HIS A 102 5.61 7.53 9.53
CA HIS A 102 5.30 7.87 10.92
C HIS A 102 3.94 7.32 11.37
N GLY A 103 3.66 6.08 11.01
CA GLY A 103 2.45 5.39 11.47
C GLY A 103 1.23 5.59 10.58
N ALA A 104 1.39 6.07 9.36
CA ALA A 104 0.26 6.38 8.49
C ALA A 104 -0.57 5.14 8.15
N THR A 105 -1.89 5.33 8.10
CA THR A 105 -2.87 4.32 7.69
C THR A 105 -3.61 4.71 6.43
N HIS A 106 -3.42 5.96 5.94
CA HIS A 106 -4.08 6.50 4.76
C HIS A 106 -3.10 7.31 3.93
N TYR A 107 -3.37 7.37 2.64
CA TYR A 107 -2.63 8.25 1.74
C TYR A 107 -3.48 8.62 0.53
N HIS A 108 -3.09 9.71 -0.13
CA HIS A 108 -3.66 10.10 -1.43
C HIS A 108 -2.60 10.80 -2.27
N ALA A 109 -2.82 10.83 -3.58
CA ALA A 109 -1.95 11.59 -4.47
C ALA A 109 -2.07 13.10 -4.18
N ILE A 110 -0.97 13.83 -4.29
CA ILE A 110 -0.93 15.27 -3.95
C ILE A 110 -1.98 16.07 -4.73
N GLN A 111 -2.19 15.73 -5.99
CA GLN A 111 -3.12 16.46 -6.87
C GLN A 111 -4.60 16.14 -6.58
N ILE A 112 -4.88 15.18 -5.71
CA ILE A 112 -6.24 14.84 -5.31
C ILE A 112 -6.52 15.48 -3.96
N ASN A 113 -7.76 15.97 -3.75
CA ASN A 113 -8.18 16.55 -2.47
C ASN A 113 -9.38 15.76 -1.94
N PRO A 114 -9.18 14.56 -1.38
CA PRO A 114 -10.28 13.74 -0.91
C PRO A 114 -10.94 14.37 0.31
N TYR A 115 -12.24 14.16 0.42
CA TYR A 115 -13.04 14.72 1.50
C TYR A 115 -12.48 14.38 2.89
N TRP A 116 -12.07 13.13 3.08
CA TRP A 116 -11.59 12.66 4.39
C TRP A 116 -10.28 13.33 4.85
N ALA A 117 -9.50 13.90 3.92
CA ALA A 117 -8.21 14.52 4.26
C ALA A 117 -8.32 16.02 4.54
N ARG A 118 -9.49 16.63 4.31
CA ARG A 118 -9.66 18.07 4.47
C ARG A 118 -9.47 18.49 5.92
N GLY A 119 -8.62 19.49 6.14
CA GLY A 119 -8.33 20.00 7.48
C GLY A 119 -7.35 19.15 8.27
N LEU A 120 -6.84 18.06 7.71
CA LEU A 120 -5.87 17.21 8.38
C LEU A 120 -4.44 17.59 7.95
N ILE A 121 -3.49 17.40 8.88
CA ILE A 121 -2.07 17.62 8.61
C ILE A 121 -1.45 16.26 8.30
N PRO A 122 -0.79 16.10 7.14
CA PRO A 122 -0.14 14.82 6.83
C PRO A 122 1.01 14.52 7.77
N SER A 123 1.22 13.25 8.08
CA SER A 123 2.37 12.78 8.86
C SER A 123 3.64 12.71 8.01
N ALA A 124 3.49 12.60 6.69
CA ALA A 124 4.61 12.54 5.75
C ALA A 124 4.16 12.97 4.36
N CYS A 125 5.12 13.51 3.60
CA CYS A 125 4.97 13.78 2.18
C CYS A 125 6.11 13.06 1.47
N ILE A 126 5.80 12.01 0.71
CA ILE A 126 6.81 11.16 0.07
C ILE A 126 6.44 11.00 -1.40
N GLY A 127 7.34 11.41 -2.30
CA GLY A 127 7.06 11.38 -3.73
C GLY A 127 5.81 12.17 -4.07
N ASN A 128 4.87 11.54 -4.74
CA ASN A 128 3.63 12.16 -5.18
C ASN A 128 2.46 11.92 -4.22
N HIS A 129 2.72 11.52 -2.98
CA HIS A 129 1.69 11.15 -2.02
C HIS A 129 1.81 11.89 -0.70
N LEU A 130 0.66 12.17 -0.09
CA LEU A 130 0.54 12.68 1.27
C LEU A 130 -0.03 11.55 2.14
N PHE A 131 0.57 11.37 3.32
CA PHE A 131 0.26 10.26 4.24
C PHE A 131 -0.32 10.80 5.54
N TYR A 132 -1.27 10.06 6.14
CA TYR A 132 -2.01 10.50 7.33
C TYR A 132 -2.14 9.37 8.33
N VAL A 133 -2.06 9.72 9.61
CA VAL A 133 -2.36 8.82 10.71
C VAL A 133 -3.83 9.01 11.08
N LEU A 134 -4.66 8.02 10.78
CA LEU A 134 -6.08 8.03 11.11
C LEU A 134 -6.42 6.78 11.92
N ASN A 135 -7.27 6.95 12.91
CA ASN A 135 -7.72 5.84 13.77
C ASN A 135 -9.13 5.43 13.44
#